data_7420d61e5858c8496d9faf75c9e9c3e6
#
_entry.id   7420d61e5858c8496d9faf75c9e9c3e6
#
_cell.length_a   1.000
_cell.length_b   1.000
_cell.length_c   1.000
_cell.angle_alpha   90.00
_cell.angle_beta   90.00
_cell.angle_gamma   90.00
#
_symmetry.space_group_name_H-M   'P 1'
#
loop_
_entity.id
_entity.type
_entity.pdbx_description
1 polymer ?
#
loop_
_entity_poly.entity_id
_entity_poly.type
_entity_poly.pdbx_seq_one_letter_code
_entity_poly.pdbx_strand_id
1 'polypeptide(L)'
;MLAALIAPGSIESEVGNVQADLLAEHGLASALALPPLIPIAFLDAARVDGSLLREMNRSIAPGWRVRLVGAGWIDGHLFGRIDSGGAWAVLRECALARCRSDGKNLFPAAEGFYLGCSETPDEARALINPALPELSFGSGTMSLMRISASEGPEWWRALSWETVEERPLRGRKQQ
;
A
#
# COMPACT_ATOMS: atom_id res chain seq x y z
N MET A 1 7.63 -9.62 -5.89
CA MET A 1 6.72 -8.67 -6.57
C MET A 1 5.68 -8.18 -5.56
N LEU A 2 5.21 -6.95 -5.65
CA LEU A 2 4.16 -6.38 -4.79
C LEU A 2 2.87 -6.21 -5.60
N ALA A 3 1.75 -6.72 -5.08
CA ALA A 3 0.43 -6.29 -5.49
C ALA A 3 -0.01 -5.12 -4.60
N ALA A 4 -0.41 -4.01 -5.21
CA ALA A 4 -0.82 -2.80 -4.51
C ALA A 4 -2.09 -2.19 -5.13
N LEU A 5 -2.85 -1.45 -4.32
CA LEU A 5 -3.93 -0.59 -4.77
C LEU A 5 -3.43 0.86 -4.77
N ILE A 6 -3.48 1.49 -5.92
CA ILE A 6 -3.21 2.91 -6.12
C ILE A 6 -4.55 3.64 -6.10
N ALA A 7 -4.67 4.65 -5.27
CA ALA A 7 -5.87 5.47 -5.17
C ALA A 7 -6.04 6.37 -6.41
N PRO A 8 -7.22 6.97 -6.66
CA PRO A 8 -7.40 7.99 -7.68
C PRO A 8 -6.49 9.20 -7.45
N GLY A 9 -6.07 9.89 -8.52
CA GLY A 9 -5.04 10.94 -8.48
C GLY A 9 -5.26 12.06 -7.45
N SER A 10 -6.51 12.46 -7.17
CA SER A 10 -6.78 13.43 -6.10
C SER A 10 -6.43 12.90 -4.70
N ILE A 11 -6.77 11.62 -4.42
CA ILE A 11 -6.45 10.95 -3.16
C ILE A 11 -4.95 10.67 -3.06
N GLU A 12 -4.34 10.27 -4.17
CA GLU A 12 -2.90 10.05 -4.27
C GLU A 12 -2.14 11.34 -3.91
N SER A 13 -2.58 12.50 -4.42
CA SER A 13 -1.98 13.79 -4.11
C SER A 13 -2.11 14.15 -2.62
N GLU A 14 -3.26 13.93 -2.01
CA GLU A 14 -3.47 14.19 -0.57
C GLU A 14 -2.58 13.32 0.30
N VAL A 15 -2.45 12.03 0.00
CA VAL A 15 -1.56 11.13 0.73
C VAL A 15 -0.09 11.49 0.49
N GLY A 16 0.27 11.91 -0.73
CA GLY A 16 1.60 12.41 -1.07
C GLY A 16 1.98 13.65 -0.26
N ASN A 17 1.04 14.55 -0.01
CA ASN A 17 1.26 15.70 0.88
C ASN A 17 1.57 15.23 2.32
N VAL A 18 0.83 14.25 2.85
CA VAL A 18 1.14 13.68 4.18
C VAL A 18 2.55 13.08 4.21
N GLN A 19 2.98 12.38 3.15
CA GLN A 19 4.33 11.85 3.06
C GLN A 19 5.39 12.96 3.03
N ALA A 20 5.13 14.07 2.34
CA ALA A 20 6.02 15.22 2.28
C ALA A 20 6.12 15.93 3.65
N ASP A 21 5.00 16.08 4.36
CA ASP A 21 4.97 16.65 5.71
C ASP A 21 5.72 15.76 6.71
N LEU A 22 5.59 14.44 6.61
CA LEU A 22 6.36 13.50 7.43
C LEU A 22 7.88 13.65 7.23
N LEU A 23 8.33 13.90 6.01
CA LEU A 23 9.74 14.22 5.77
C LEU A 23 10.10 15.58 6.37
N ALA A 24 9.30 16.61 6.12
CA ALA A 24 9.62 17.99 6.51
C ALA A 24 9.61 18.19 8.03
N GLU A 25 8.63 17.63 8.73
CA GLU A 25 8.43 17.85 10.16
C GLU A 25 9.15 16.83 11.05
N HIS A 26 9.30 15.59 10.55
CA HIS A 26 9.85 14.48 11.33
C HIS A 26 11.13 13.87 10.74
N GLY A 27 11.61 14.38 9.61
CA GLY A 27 12.80 13.84 8.93
C GLY A 27 12.62 12.41 8.41
N LEU A 28 11.37 11.95 8.19
CA LEU A 28 11.05 10.57 7.78
C LEU A 28 11.32 10.39 6.28
N ALA A 29 12.60 10.30 5.89
CA ALA A 29 13.01 10.22 4.49
C ALA A 29 12.40 9.02 3.73
N SER A 30 12.15 7.91 4.43
CA SER A 30 11.49 6.72 3.87
C SER A 30 10.04 6.96 3.42
N ALA A 31 9.41 8.07 3.85
CA ALA A 31 8.05 8.41 3.44
C ALA A 31 7.92 8.66 1.94
N LEU A 32 8.98 9.16 1.29
CA LEU A 32 9.01 9.42 -0.15
C LEU A 32 9.59 8.25 -0.98
N ALA A 33 9.95 7.13 -0.35
CA ALA A 33 10.56 6.00 -1.05
C ALA A 33 9.61 5.28 -2.00
N LEU A 34 8.30 5.26 -1.67
CA LEU A 34 7.25 4.66 -2.49
C LEU A 34 6.18 5.72 -2.81
N PRO A 35 5.50 5.59 -3.96
CA PRO A 35 4.32 6.41 -4.22
C PRO A 35 3.22 6.09 -3.20
N PRO A 36 2.22 6.96 -3.03
CA PRO A 36 1.06 6.67 -2.22
C PRO A 36 0.34 5.40 -2.68
N LEU A 37 0.51 4.30 -1.94
CA LEU A 37 -0.08 3.01 -2.26
C LEU A 37 -0.57 2.27 -1.01
N ILE A 38 -1.53 1.37 -1.23
CA ILE A 38 -1.99 0.43 -0.21
C ILE A 38 -1.42 -0.95 -0.58
N PRO A 39 -0.46 -1.50 0.19
CA PRO A 39 0.14 -2.80 -0.11
C PRO A 39 -0.86 -3.93 0.18
N ILE A 40 -1.09 -4.79 -0.79
CA ILE A 40 -2.01 -5.93 -0.67
C ILE A 40 -1.25 -7.20 -0.27
N ALA A 41 -0.24 -7.57 -1.07
CA ALA A 41 0.54 -8.78 -0.81
C ALA A 41 1.89 -8.73 -1.53
N PHE A 42 2.92 -9.32 -0.92
CA PHE A 42 4.15 -9.69 -1.62
C PHE A 42 3.97 -11.07 -2.25
N LEU A 43 4.35 -11.19 -3.51
CA LEU A 43 4.08 -12.31 -4.37
C LEU A 43 5.37 -12.92 -4.93
N ASP A 44 5.37 -14.24 -5.13
CA ASP A 44 6.39 -14.91 -5.91
C ASP A 44 6.24 -14.53 -7.39
N ALA A 45 7.22 -13.81 -7.91
CA ALA A 45 7.19 -13.31 -9.29
C ALA A 45 7.09 -14.45 -10.34
N ALA A 46 7.63 -15.63 -10.04
CA ALA A 46 7.56 -16.78 -10.94
C ALA A 46 6.15 -17.38 -11.08
N ARG A 47 5.26 -17.09 -10.12
CA ARG A 47 3.88 -17.57 -10.10
C ARG A 47 2.85 -16.54 -10.55
N VAL A 48 3.28 -15.29 -10.73
CA VAL A 48 2.38 -14.23 -11.20
C VAL A 48 2.16 -14.36 -12.69
N ASP A 49 0.91 -14.44 -13.10
CA ASP A 49 0.49 -14.46 -14.50
C ASP A 49 -0.50 -13.32 -14.81
N GLY A 50 -0.72 -13.04 -16.10
CA GLY A 50 -1.60 -11.95 -16.55
C GLY A 50 -3.10 -12.13 -16.21
N SER A 51 -3.49 -13.18 -15.48
CA SER A 51 -4.86 -13.38 -15.00
C SER A 51 -5.08 -12.85 -13.58
N LEU A 52 -4.01 -12.71 -12.78
CA LEU A 52 -4.09 -12.38 -11.35
C LEU A 52 -4.89 -11.10 -11.09
N LEU A 53 -4.51 -9.98 -11.69
CA LEU A 53 -5.22 -8.70 -11.47
C LEU A 53 -6.68 -8.75 -11.93
N ARG A 54 -6.99 -9.56 -12.95
CA ARG A 54 -8.37 -9.78 -13.41
C ARG A 54 -9.20 -10.52 -12.36
N GLU A 55 -8.62 -11.53 -11.73
CA GLU A 55 -9.29 -12.31 -10.69
C GLU A 55 -9.47 -11.48 -9.42
N MET A 56 -8.45 -10.76 -8.99
CA MET A 56 -8.56 -9.82 -7.88
C MET A 56 -9.67 -8.80 -8.12
N ASN A 57 -9.77 -8.23 -9.33
CA ASN A 57 -10.84 -7.30 -9.69
C ASN A 57 -12.24 -7.93 -9.65
N ARG A 58 -12.35 -9.23 -9.99
CA ARG A 58 -13.62 -9.96 -9.94
C ARG A 58 -14.04 -10.35 -8.53
N SER A 59 -13.10 -10.46 -7.60
CA SER A 59 -13.34 -10.88 -6.22
C SER A 59 -13.97 -9.77 -5.37
N ILE A 60 -13.84 -8.51 -5.79
CA ILE A 60 -14.39 -7.37 -5.04
C ILE A 60 -15.89 -7.21 -5.29
N ALA A 61 -16.61 -7.01 -4.21
CA ALA A 61 -18.05 -6.73 -4.25
C ALA A 61 -18.32 -5.37 -4.95
N PRO A 62 -19.46 -5.25 -5.67
CA PRO A 62 -19.92 -3.97 -6.17
C PRO A 62 -20.10 -2.95 -5.05
N GLY A 63 -19.73 -1.69 -5.31
CA GLY A 63 -19.93 -0.60 -4.35
C GLY A 63 -18.94 -0.59 -3.18
N TRP A 64 -17.82 -1.34 -3.29
CA TRP A 64 -16.74 -1.24 -2.30
C TRP A 64 -16.28 0.20 -2.10
N ARG A 65 -15.88 0.51 -0.89
CA ARG A 65 -15.34 1.82 -0.52
C ARG A 65 -14.18 1.65 0.42
N VAL A 66 -13.27 2.60 0.36
CA VAL A 66 -12.16 2.77 1.29
C VAL A 66 -12.34 4.11 2.00
N ARG A 67 -12.13 4.13 3.30
CA ARG A 67 -12.12 5.35 4.11
C ARG A 67 -10.87 5.36 4.96
N LEU A 68 -10.13 6.47 4.98
CA LEU A 68 -9.01 6.68 5.89
C LEU A 68 -9.56 6.90 7.30
N VAL A 69 -9.03 6.16 8.28
CA VAL A 69 -9.58 6.15 9.65
C VAL A 69 -8.57 6.55 10.74
N GLY A 70 -7.31 6.69 10.41
CA GLY A 70 -6.27 7.09 11.35
C GLY A 70 -4.86 6.68 10.88
N ALA A 71 -3.86 6.95 11.69
CA ALA A 71 -2.50 6.46 11.47
C ALA A 71 -2.12 5.39 12.50
N GLY A 72 -1.10 4.59 12.19
CA GLY A 72 -0.58 3.62 13.14
C GLY A 72 0.69 2.93 12.67
N TRP A 73 1.48 2.49 13.64
CA TRP A 73 2.73 1.77 13.40
C TRP A 73 2.51 0.25 13.42
N ILE A 74 3.13 -0.45 12.48
CA ILE A 74 3.16 -1.91 12.38
C ILE A 74 4.60 -2.31 12.05
N ASP A 75 5.27 -3.02 12.93
CA ASP A 75 6.65 -3.51 12.76
C ASP A 75 7.64 -2.42 12.29
N GLY A 76 7.57 -1.23 12.87
CA GLY A 76 8.44 -0.11 12.51
C GLY A 76 8.04 0.65 11.23
N HIS A 77 6.89 0.33 10.64
CA HIS A 77 6.34 0.99 9.47
C HIS A 77 5.06 1.76 9.81
N LEU A 78 4.97 3.00 9.33
CA LEU A 78 3.81 3.88 9.52
C LEU A 78 2.82 3.68 8.38
N PHE A 79 1.55 3.53 8.74
CA PHE A 79 0.44 3.42 7.81
C PHE A 79 -0.67 4.41 8.12
N GLY A 80 -1.22 5.03 7.08
CA GLY A 80 -2.55 5.65 7.12
C GLY A 80 -3.59 4.54 7.04
N ARG A 81 -4.13 4.12 8.19
CA ARG A 81 -5.05 2.98 8.32
C ARG A 81 -6.36 3.27 7.61
N ILE A 82 -6.88 2.27 6.91
CA ILE A 82 -8.15 2.38 6.19
C ILE A 82 -9.18 1.39 6.73
N ASP A 83 -10.45 1.72 6.51
CA ASP A 83 -11.57 0.80 6.57
C ASP A 83 -12.03 0.56 5.11
N SER A 84 -11.89 -0.67 4.65
CA SER A 84 -12.27 -1.08 3.29
C SER A 84 -13.55 -1.93 3.25
N GLY A 85 -14.21 -2.11 4.39
CA GLY A 85 -15.35 -3.03 4.49
C GLY A 85 -14.99 -4.48 4.12
N GLY A 86 -13.75 -4.89 4.37
CA GLY A 86 -13.22 -6.21 4.06
C GLY A 86 -12.68 -6.39 2.64
N ALA A 87 -12.79 -5.40 1.76
CA ALA A 87 -12.31 -5.51 0.37
C ALA A 87 -10.79 -5.78 0.31
N TRP A 88 -9.99 -5.15 1.18
CA TRP A 88 -8.56 -5.41 1.27
C TRP A 88 -8.24 -6.88 1.60
N ALA A 89 -8.95 -7.46 2.58
CA ALA A 89 -8.75 -8.85 2.97
C ALA A 89 -9.07 -9.82 1.81
N VAL A 90 -10.17 -9.59 1.10
CA VAL A 90 -10.55 -10.37 -0.08
C VAL A 90 -9.49 -10.31 -1.17
N LEU A 91 -8.97 -9.11 -1.48
CA LEU A 91 -7.90 -8.94 -2.45
C LEU A 91 -6.64 -9.69 -2.03
N ARG A 92 -6.27 -9.59 -0.76
CA ARG A 92 -5.08 -10.24 -0.21
C ARG A 92 -5.20 -11.76 -0.26
N GLU A 93 -6.33 -12.32 0.13
CA GLU A 93 -6.59 -13.76 0.06
C GLU A 93 -6.51 -14.27 -1.38
N CYS A 94 -7.14 -13.56 -2.32
CA CYS A 94 -7.09 -13.90 -3.74
C CYS A 94 -5.64 -13.93 -4.27
N ALA A 95 -4.84 -12.94 -3.92
CA ALA A 95 -3.45 -12.84 -4.34
C ALA A 95 -2.58 -13.96 -3.73
N LEU A 96 -2.71 -14.21 -2.43
CA LEU A 96 -1.90 -15.19 -1.69
C LEU A 96 -2.27 -16.64 -2.02
N ALA A 97 -3.53 -16.92 -2.36
CA ALA A 97 -3.97 -18.26 -2.74
C ALA A 97 -3.21 -18.79 -3.97
N ARG A 98 -2.74 -17.89 -4.84
CA ARG A 98 -2.06 -18.27 -6.09
C ARG A 98 -0.55 -18.04 -6.07
N CYS A 99 -0.13 -16.94 -5.52
CA CYS A 99 1.21 -16.40 -5.75
C CYS A 99 1.94 -16.08 -4.44
N ARG A 100 1.66 -16.79 -3.35
CA ARG A 100 2.29 -16.53 -2.04
C ARG A 100 3.81 -16.57 -2.17
N SER A 101 4.48 -15.51 -1.69
CA SER A 101 5.92 -15.47 -1.53
C SER A 101 6.31 -16.09 -0.18
N ASP A 102 7.30 -16.97 -0.21
CA ASP A 102 7.93 -17.53 1.00
C ASP A 102 9.15 -16.68 1.44
N GLY A 103 9.47 -15.62 0.66
CA GLY A 103 10.58 -14.73 0.94
C GLY A 103 10.28 -13.70 2.02
N LYS A 104 11.34 -13.07 2.54
CA LYS A 104 11.23 -11.95 3.47
C LYS A 104 10.66 -10.72 2.76
N ASN A 105 9.62 -10.14 3.30
CA ASN A 105 9.02 -8.91 2.78
C ASN A 105 9.84 -7.69 3.23
N LEU A 106 9.92 -6.66 2.39
CA LEU A 106 10.60 -5.39 2.71
C LEU A 106 9.86 -4.60 3.78
N PHE A 107 8.53 -4.71 3.80
CA PHE A 107 7.64 -4.10 4.78
C PHE A 107 6.35 -4.93 4.91
N PRO A 108 5.57 -4.78 5.98
CA PRO A 108 4.32 -5.53 6.13
C PRO A 108 3.29 -5.10 5.06
N ALA A 109 2.52 -6.06 4.56
CA ALA A 109 1.30 -5.76 3.81
C ALA A 109 0.19 -5.50 4.82
N ALA A 110 -0.24 -4.25 4.94
CA ALA A 110 -1.23 -3.80 5.91
C ALA A 110 -2.39 -3.09 5.23
N GLU A 111 -3.56 -3.09 5.89
CA GLU A 111 -4.75 -2.39 5.42
C GLU A 111 -4.59 -0.88 5.66
N GLY A 112 -3.81 -0.23 4.80
CA GLY A 112 -3.48 1.19 4.91
C GLY A 112 -2.54 1.70 3.85
N PHE A 113 -2.53 3.01 3.66
CA PHE A 113 -1.51 3.68 2.84
C PHE A 113 -0.15 3.58 3.52
N TYR A 114 0.85 3.11 2.80
CA TYR A 114 2.22 3.14 3.29
C TYR A 114 2.72 4.58 3.39
N LEU A 115 3.14 4.99 4.60
CA LEU A 115 3.58 6.35 4.88
C LEU A 115 5.08 6.46 5.22
N GLY A 116 5.77 5.34 5.38
CA GLY A 116 7.20 5.33 5.65
C GLY A 116 7.59 4.32 6.73
N CYS A 117 8.87 4.33 7.11
CA CYS A 117 9.40 3.50 8.20
C CYS A 117 10.44 4.27 9.01
N SER A 118 10.63 3.86 10.26
CA SER A 118 11.64 4.43 11.16
C SER A 118 12.28 3.34 12.00
N GLU A 119 13.57 3.46 12.22
CA GLU A 119 14.36 2.61 13.12
C GLU A 119 14.49 3.18 14.54
N THR A 120 13.93 4.37 14.75
CA THR A 120 13.94 4.98 16.08
C THR A 120 13.18 4.13 17.08
N PRO A 121 13.51 4.20 18.38
CA PRO A 121 12.77 3.52 19.44
C PRO A 121 11.27 3.82 19.41
N ASP A 122 10.46 2.87 19.89
CA ASP A 122 8.99 2.98 19.90
C ASP A 122 8.47 4.27 20.54
N GLU A 123 9.13 4.73 21.60
CA GLU A 123 8.78 5.97 22.29
C GLU A 123 8.90 7.20 21.38
N ALA A 124 9.98 7.28 20.58
CA ALA A 124 10.16 8.37 19.63
C ALA A 124 9.20 8.26 18.44
N ARG A 125 8.91 7.03 17.99
CA ARG A 125 7.90 6.78 16.94
C ARG A 125 6.50 7.21 17.36
N ALA A 126 6.15 7.02 18.63
CA ALA A 126 4.83 7.41 19.15
C ALA A 126 4.55 8.92 19.04
N LEU A 127 5.60 9.74 18.92
CA LEU A 127 5.46 11.19 18.72
C LEU A 127 5.13 11.56 17.27
N ILE A 128 5.35 10.65 16.32
CA ILE A 128 5.03 10.86 14.91
C ILE A 128 3.57 10.47 14.68
N ASN A 129 2.70 11.46 14.70
CA ASN A 129 1.27 11.29 14.48
C ASN A 129 0.79 12.30 13.42
N PRO A 130 0.84 11.94 12.12
CA PRO A 130 0.50 12.87 11.06
C PRO A 130 -0.97 13.26 11.10
N ALA A 131 -1.25 14.51 10.78
CA ALA A 131 -2.60 14.96 10.49
C ALA A 131 -3.06 14.31 9.17
N LEU A 132 -4.10 13.50 9.25
CA LEU A 132 -4.63 12.81 8.08
C LEU A 132 -5.87 13.54 7.54
N PRO A 133 -5.98 13.73 6.22
CA PRO A 133 -7.18 14.28 5.61
C PRO A 133 -8.35 13.28 5.68
N GLU A 134 -9.57 13.80 5.62
CA GLU A 134 -10.76 12.96 5.45
C GLU A 134 -10.82 12.46 4.00
N LEU A 135 -10.49 11.19 3.79
CA LEU A 135 -10.46 10.57 2.47
C LEU A 135 -11.42 9.38 2.39
N SER A 136 -12.14 9.33 1.27
CA SER A 136 -12.94 8.17 0.90
C SER A 136 -13.00 8.00 -0.61
N PHE A 137 -12.84 6.77 -1.10
CA PHE A 137 -12.92 6.46 -2.53
C PHE A 137 -13.46 5.05 -2.75
N GLY A 138 -14.02 4.82 -3.94
CA GLY A 138 -14.57 3.53 -4.37
C GLY A 138 -14.09 3.13 -5.77
N SER A 139 -12.95 3.68 -6.19
CA SER A 139 -12.26 3.34 -7.44
C SER A 139 -10.76 3.46 -7.23
N GLY A 140 -9.96 2.86 -8.09
CA GLY A 140 -8.51 2.92 -8.02
C GLY A 140 -7.90 2.06 -9.10
N THR A 141 -6.61 1.82 -9.00
CA THR A 141 -5.85 0.97 -9.92
C THR A 141 -5.14 -0.12 -9.13
N MET A 142 -5.42 -1.38 -9.47
CA MET A 142 -4.61 -2.50 -9.01
C MET A 142 -3.32 -2.53 -9.81
N SER A 143 -2.19 -2.55 -9.13
CA SER A 143 -0.87 -2.53 -9.74
C SER A 143 -0.04 -3.72 -9.26
N LEU A 144 0.67 -4.35 -10.19
CA LEU A 144 1.75 -5.28 -9.91
C LEU A 144 3.07 -4.53 -10.09
N MET A 145 3.83 -4.43 -9.02
CA MET A 145 5.08 -3.68 -8.98
C MET A 145 6.26 -4.62 -8.71
N ARG A 146 7.30 -4.52 -9.53
CA ARG A 146 8.60 -5.10 -9.20
C ARG A 146 9.31 -4.13 -8.29
N ILE A 147 9.68 -4.59 -7.10
CA ILE A 147 10.43 -3.81 -6.13
C ILE A 147 11.78 -4.46 -5.93
N SER A 148 12.84 -3.67 -6.00
CA SER A 148 14.21 -4.05 -5.67
C SER A 148 14.77 -3.06 -4.64
N ALA A 149 15.41 -3.57 -3.62
CA ALA A 149 16.03 -2.77 -2.57
C ALA A 149 17.33 -3.42 -2.11
N SER A 150 18.24 -2.64 -1.52
CA SER A 150 19.39 -3.19 -0.83
C SER A 150 18.97 -3.90 0.45
N GLU A 151 19.76 -4.88 0.89
CA GLU A 151 19.60 -5.43 2.22
C GLU A 151 20.06 -4.43 3.28
N GLY A 152 19.38 -4.38 4.41
CA GLY A 152 19.74 -3.56 5.56
C GLY A 152 18.66 -2.58 6.00
N PRO A 153 18.93 -1.86 7.09
CA PRO A 153 17.95 -1.03 7.75
C PRO A 153 17.46 0.15 6.88
N GLU A 154 18.33 0.74 6.09
CA GLU A 154 17.99 1.86 5.20
C GLU A 154 17.67 1.39 3.75
N TRP A 155 16.96 0.26 3.62
CA TRP A 155 16.59 -0.34 2.34
C TRP A 155 15.94 0.65 1.36
N TRP A 156 15.24 1.68 1.86
CA TRP A 156 14.57 2.70 1.04
C TRP A 156 15.55 3.60 0.27
N ARG A 157 16.82 3.74 0.69
CA ARG A 157 17.80 4.57 -0.01
C ARG A 157 18.21 4.02 -1.36
N ALA A 158 18.16 2.70 -1.52
CA ALA A 158 18.47 2.02 -2.77
C ALA A 158 17.23 1.33 -3.36
N LEU A 159 16.04 1.80 -2.96
CA LEU A 159 14.80 1.29 -3.48
C LEU A 159 14.60 1.71 -4.93
N SER A 160 14.31 0.75 -5.78
CA SER A 160 13.75 0.98 -7.11
C SER A 160 12.47 0.18 -7.28
N TRP A 161 11.54 0.74 -8.02
CA TRP A 161 10.30 0.07 -8.34
C TRP A 161 9.87 0.40 -9.76
N GLU A 162 9.19 -0.55 -10.38
CA GLU A 162 8.57 -0.38 -11.69
C GLU A 162 7.20 -1.05 -11.70
N THR A 163 6.26 -0.45 -12.38
CA THR A 163 4.96 -1.05 -12.62
C THR A 163 5.08 -2.05 -13.76
N VAL A 164 4.67 -3.29 -13.49
CA VAL A 164 4.70 -4.39 -14.48
C VAL A 164 3.34 -4.54 -15.18
N GLU A 165 2.26 -4.42 -14.42
CA GLU A 165 0.89 -4.50 -14.94
C GLU A 165 -0.03 -3.64 -14.09
N GLU A 166 -1.02 -3.01 -14.72
CA GLU A 166 -2.06 -2.24 -14.06
C GLU A 166 -3.45 -2.59 -14.60
N ARG A 167 -4.44 -2.55 -13.70
CA ARG A 167 -5.85 -2.66 -14.05
C ARG A 167 -6.71 -1.73 -13.22
N PRO A 168 -7.59 -0.95 -13.85
CA PRO A 168 -8.58 -0.17 -13.12
C PRO A 168 -9.46 -1.09 -12.28
N LEU A 169 -9.56 -0.77 -11.00
CA LEU A 169 -10.47 -1.39 -10.07
C LEU A 169 -11.75 -0.55 -10.03
N ARG A 170 -12.77 -1.01 -10.72
CA ARG A 170 -14.05 -0.32 -10.78
C ARG A 170 -15.08 -1.14 -10.01
N GLY A 171 -15.66 -0.54 -9.00
CA GLY A 171 -16.91 -1.05 -8.46
C GLY A 171 -17.91 -1.22 -9.62
N ARG A 172 -18.54 -2.37 -9.74
CA ARG A 172 -19.60 -2.58 -10.75
C ARG A 172 -20.62 -1.46 -10.60
N LYS A 173 -20.89 -0.71 -11.66
CA LYS A 173 -22.06 0.19 -11.68
C LYS A 173 -23.27 -0.66 -11.36
N GLN A 174 -24.02 -0.30 -10.34
CA GLN A 174 -25.38 -0.80 -10.20
C GLN A 174 -26.15 -0.37 -11.47
N GLN A 175 -26.58 -1.35 -12.25
CA GLN A 175 -27.53 -1.13 -13.32
C GLN A 175 -28.92 -0.95 -12.73
#